data_f5a01bedf99b6aa4d21ae89223b7e666
#
_entry.id   f5a01bedf99b6aa4d21ae89223b7e666
#
_cell.length_a   1.000
_cell.length_b   1.000
_cell.length_c   1.000
_cell.angle_alpha   90.00
_cell.angle_beta   90.00
_cell.angle_gamma   90.00
#
_symmetry.space_group_name_H-M   'P 1'
#
loop_
_entity.id
_entity.type
_entity.pdbx_description
1 polymer ?
#
loop_
_entity_poly.entity_id
_entity_poly.type
_entity_poly.pdbx_seq_one_letter_code
_entity_poly.pdbx_strand_id
1 'polypeptide(L)'
;SAEALETLHLVKTVIMDKTGTITEGKPVVTDILSDGISEDELLKIAASVEKPSEHPLAGAIIEAAEEKNIDLKEIKEFTAVSGRGIIAESDGKTIYAGNKKMMDENGISSNGFEDKEKKLSEEGKTVLYFAEKDKILGIIAVQDVPKQTSKAAIRQFKKLGIDVVMLT
;
A
#
# COMPACT_ATOMS: atom_id res chain seq x y z
N SER A 1 34.66 -7.46 -19.65
CA SER A 1 35.52 -8.19 -20.55
C SER A 1 34.78 -8.54 -21.87
N ALA A 2 35.48 -8.75 -22.97
CA ALA A 2 34.86 -9.12 -24.24
C ALA A 2 34.05 -10.43 -24.14
N GLU A 3 34.50 -11.37 -23.33
CA GLU A 3 33.84 -12.64 -23.03
C GLU A 3 32.47 -12.44 -22.35
N ALA A 4 32.30 -11.42 -21.46
CA ALA A 4 31.01 -11.10 -20.86
C ALA A 4 30.03 -10.53 -21.89
N LEU A 5 30.51 -9.81 -22.89
CA LEU A 5 29.66 -9.28 -23.98
C LEU A 5 29.22 -10.40 -24.93
N GLU A 6 30.10 -11.36 -25.22
CA GLU A 6 29.75 -12.57 -26.02
C GLU A 6 28.70 -13.42 -25.30
N THR A 7 28.83 -13.59 -23.98
CA THR A 7 27.85 -14.34 -23.17
C THR A 7 26.47 -13.68 -23.15
N LEU A 8 26.40 -12.33 -23.20
CA LEU A 8 25.13 -11.59 -23.27
C LEU A 8 24.26 -11.95 -24.47
N HIS A 9 24.87 -12.35 -25.62
CA HIS A 9 24.11 -12.80 -26.78
C HIS A 9 23.37 -14.13 -26.57
N LEU A 10 23.74 -14.88 -25.54
CA LEU A 10 23.13 -16.18 -25.23
C LEU A 10 21.99 -16.06 -24.23
N VAL A 11 21.77 -14.87 -23.64
CA VAL A 11 20.71 -14.62 -22.68
C VAL A 11 19.35 -14.68 -23.37
N LYS A 12 18.51 -15.63 -22.97
CA LYS A 12 17.14 -15.82 -23.46
C LYS A 12 16.08 -15.34 -22.46
N THR A 13 16.43 -15.29 -21.19
CA THR A 13 15.50 -14.93 -20.12
C THR A 13 16.19 -14.02 -19.12
N VAL A 14 15.53 -12.93 -18.73
CA VAL A 14 15.94 -12.04 -17.65
C VAL A 14 14.91 -12.16 -16.52
N ILE A 15 15.38 -12.47 -15.33
CA ILE A 15 14.57 -12.53 -14.13
C ILE A 15 14.81 -11.24 -13.34
N MET A 16 13.75 -10.51 -13.04
CA MET A 16 13.80 -9.24 -12.32
C MET A 16 12.98 -9.32 -11.04
N ASP A 17 13.54 -8.83 -9.94
CA ASP A 17 12.75 -8.54 -8.75
C ASP A 17 11.78 -7.40 -9.02
N LYS A 18 10.58 -7.46 -8.43
CA LYS A 18 9.57 -6.41 -8.57
C LYS A 18 9.97 -5.17 -7.78
N THR A 19 10.16 -5.35 -6.47
CA THR A 19 10.29 -4.23 -5.53
C THR A 19 11.66 -3.56 -5.62
N GLY A 20 11.68 -2.26 -5.88
CA GLY A 20 12.92 -1.48 -6.03
C GLY A 20 13.66 -1.69 -7.35
N THR A 21 13.34 -2.70 -8.16
CA THR A 21 13.91 -2.96 -9.48
C THR A 21 12.98 -2.49 -10.60
N ILE A 22 11.81 -3.08 -10.69
CA ILE A 22 10.75 -2.68 -11.65
C ILE A 22 9.97 -1.48 -11.10
N THR A 23 9.74 -1.45 -9.79
CA THR A 23 9.08 -0.37 -9.06
C THR A 23 10.10 0.56 -8.40
N GLU A 24 9.63 1.72 -7.93
CA GLU A 24 10.46 2.71 -7.22
C GLU A 24 10.99 2.19 -5.87
N GLY A 25 10.34 1.17 -5.28
CA GLY A 25 10.63 0.67 -3.93
C GLY A 25 10.10 1.61 -2.85
N LYS A 26 9.25 2.55 -3.23
CA LYS A 26 8.63 3.53 -2.36
C LYS A 26 7.12 3.49 -2.57
N PRO A 27 6.36 2.86 -1.66
CA PRO A 27 4.91 2.86 -1.74
C PRO A 27 4.33 4.28 -1.65
N VAL A 28 3.24 4.53 -2.37
CA VAL A 28 2.49 5.78 -2.31
C VAL A 28 1.00 5.48 -2.16
N VAL A 29 0.25 6.41 -1.55
CA VAL A 29 -1.22 6.35 -1.51
C VAL A 29 -1.75 6.64 -2.90
N THR A 30 -2.59 5.74 -3.44
CA THR A 30 -3.17 5.89 -4.77
C THR A 30 -4.66 6.17 -4.74
N ASP A 31 -5.37 5.69 -3.72
CA ASP A 31 -6.82 5.87 -3.59
C ASP A 31 -7.19 6.04 -2.10
N ILE A 32 -8.13 6.94 -1.87
CA ILE A 32 -8.77 7.16 -0.57
C ILE A 32 -10.27 7.12 -0.80
N LEU A 33 -10.95 6.18 -0.16
CA LEU A 33 -12.40 6.01 -0.29
C LEU A 33 -13.01 6.04 1.11
N SER A 34 -13.73 7.10 1.42
CA SER A 34 -14.34 7.32 2.74
C SER A 34 -15.85 7.09 2.75
N ASP A 35 -16.41 6.84 3.95
CA ASP A 35 -17.84 6.75 4.21
C ASP A 35 -18.22 7.57 5.44
N GLY A 36 -19.09 8.54 5.24
CA GLY A 36 -19.63 9.43 6.29
C GLY A 36 -18.64 10.48 6.83
N ILE A 37 -17.42 10.52 6.30
CA ILE A 37 -16.39 11.54 6.58
C ILE A 37 -15.70 11.97 5.29
N SER A 38 -14.93 13.07 5.31
CA SER A 38 -14.14 13.47 4.16
C SER A 38 -12.89 12.58 3.97
N GLU A 39 -12.35 12.52 2.75
CA GLU A 39 -11.09 11.82 2.47
C GLU A 39 -9.92 12.38 3.28
N ASP A 40 -9.86 13.70 3.50
CA ASP A 40 -8.83 14.33 4.31
C ASP A 40 -8.95 13.98 5.80
N GLU A 41 -10.17 13.84 6.33
CA GLU A 41 -10.37 13.36 7.71
C GLU A 41 -10.01 11.87 7.84
N LEU A 42 -10.34 11.04 6.86
CA LEU A 42 -9.90 9.64 6.82
C LEU A 42 -8.38 9.55 6.78
N LEU A 43 -7.72 10.33 5.91
CA LEU A 43 -6.26 10.36 5.81
C LEU A 43 -5.61 10.86 7.10
N LYS A 44 -6.21 11.86 7.75
CA LYS A 44 -5.77 12.36 9.07
C LYS A 44 -5.79 11.26 10.12
N ILE A 45 -6.90 10.54 10.24
CA ILE A 45 -7.03 9.43 11.20
C ILE A 45 -6.00 8.34 10.87
N ALA A 46 -5.91 7.94 9.61
CA ALA A 46 -5.00 6.91 9.15
C ALA A 46 -3.54 7.26 9.44
N ALA A 47 -3.09 8.43 9.06
CA ALA A 47 -1.71 8.88 9.29
C ALA A 47 -1.39 9.03 10.79
N SER A 48 -2.37 9.46 11.60
CA SER A 48 -2.18 9.56 13.04
C SER A 48 -1.94 8.19 13.68
N VAL A 49 -2.75 7.18 13.29
CA VAL A 49 -2.65 5.81 13.80
C VAL A 49 -1.38 5.11 13.29
N GLU A 50 -0.98 5.37 12.07
CA GLU A 50 0.21 4.76 11.45
C GLU A 50 1.52 5.45 11.88
N LYS A 51 1.48 6.63 12.47
CA LYS A 51 2.68 7.36 12.89
C LYS A 51 3.63 6.58 13.81
N PRO A 52 3.14 5.78 14.78
CA PRO A 52 4.01 4.94 15.60
C PRO A 52 4.45 3.63 14.90
N SER A 53 3.93 3.32 13.72
CA SER A 53 4.15 2.06 13.01
C SER A 53 5.47 2.11 12.22
N GLU A 54 6.23 1.00 12.26
CA GLU A 54 7.44 0.80 11.44
C GLU A 54 7.12 0.11 10.09
N HIS A 55 5.84 -0.12 9.78
CA HIS A 55 5.45 -0.81 8.55
C HIS A 55 5.71 0.07 7.33
N PRO A 56 6.25 -0.47 6.21
CA PRO A 56 6.55 0.35 5.01
C PRO A 56 5.35 1.10 4.44
N LEU A 57 4.13 0.58 4.60
CA LEU A 57 2.91 1.25 4.15
C LEU A 57 2.54 2.48 5.01
N ALA A 58 2.95 2.49 6.28
CA ALA A 58 2.73 3.62 7.18
C ALA A 58 3.39 4.89 6.63
N GLY A 59 4.64 4.77 6.16
CA GLY A 59 5.36 5.89 5.56
C GLY A 59 4.62 6.54 4.40
N ALA A 60 4.00 5.74 3.53
CA ALA A 60 3.21 6.24 2.40
C ALA A 60 1.98 7.07 2.85
N ILE A 61 1.29 6.61 3.90
CA ILE A 61 0.10 7.29 4.44
C ILE A 61 0.49 8.59 5.14
N ILE A 62 1.58 8.57 5.91
CA ILE A 62 2.11 9.76 6.60
C ILE A 62 2.56 10.80 5.58
N GLU A 63 3.32 10.41 4.56
CA GLU A 63 3.78 11.31 3.50
C GLU A 63 2.60 11.95 2.75
N ALA A 64 1.56 11.19 2.42
CA ALA A 64 0.36 11.71 1.78
C ALA A 64 -0.37 12.74 2.66
N ALA A 65 -0.37 12.59 3.99
CA ALA A 65 -0.92 13.56 4.91
C ALA A 65 -0.05 14.83 5.02
N GLU A 66 1.28 14.67 5.04
CA GLU A 66 2.24 15.79 5.06
C GLU A 66 2.16 16.63 3.79
N GLU A 67 2.05 16.03 2.60
CA GLU A 67 1.87 16.72 1.32
C GLU A 67 0.61 17.60 1.31
N LYS A 68 -0.43 17.18 2.03
CA LYS A 68 -1.67 17.94 2.19
C LYS A 68 -1.65 18.92 3.39
N ASN A 69 -0.54 19.01 4.11
CA ASN A 69 -0.39 19.80 5.33
C ASN A 69 -1.46 19.47 6.38
N ILE A 70 -1.76 18.18 6.56
CA ILE A 70 -2.73 17.70 7.54
C ILE A 70 -2.06 17.55 8.91
N ASP A 71 -2.56 18.27 9.91
CA ASP A 71 -2.10 18.13 11.30
C ASP A 71 -2.59 16.79 11.89
N LEU A 72 -1.65 15.95 12.33
CA LEU A 72 -1.94 14.64 12.91
C LEU A 72 -2.44 14.75 14.35
N LYS A 73 -3.32 13.82 14.73
CA LYS A 73 -3.80 13.69 16.10
C LYS A 73 -2.81 12.94 16.98
N GLU A 74 -2.86 13.15 18.28
CA GLU A 74 -2.13 12.37 19.26
C GLU A 74 -2.79 11.00 19.43
N ILE A 75 -1.98 9.95 19.44
CA ILE A 75 -2.38 8.57 19.72
C ILE A 75 -1.92 8.21 21.13
N LYS A 76 -2.87 7.82 22.00
CA LYS A 76 -2.57 7.49 23.38
C LYS A 76 -2.19 6.03 23.60
N GLU A 77 -2.91 5.13 22.92
CA GLU A 77 -2.65 3.70 23.00
C GLU A 77 -2.42 3.16 21.60
N PHE A 78 -1.46 2.26 21.46
CA PHE A 78 -1.07 1.65 20.19
C PHE A 78 -0.75 0.18 20.42
N THR A 79 -1.40 -0.70 19.69
CA THR A 79 -1.16 -2.14 19.72
C THR A 79 -1.08 -2.67 18.30
N ALA A 80 0.09 -3.18 17.92
CA ALA A 80 0.25 -3.90 16.66
C ALA A 80 -0.30 -5.32 16.79
N VAL A 81 -1.19 -5.73 15.89
CA VAL A 81 -1.77 -7.08 15.84
C VAL A 81 -1.17 -7.80 14.62
N SER A 82 -0.33 -8.81 14.91
CA SER A 82 0.44 -9.52 13.88
C SER A 82 -0.44 -10.07 12.75
N GLY A 83 -0.12 -9.73 11.50
CA GLY A 83 -0.83 -10.17 10.31
C GLY A 83 -2.26 -9.60 10.17
N ARG A 84 -2.62 -8.58 10.97
CA ARG A 84 -3.94 -7.92 10.98
C ARG A 84 -3.83 -6.43 10.73
N GLY A 85 -3.08 -5.73 11.58
CA GLY A 85 -2.97 -4.28 11.56
C GLY A 85 -2.73 -3.70 12.95
N ILE A 86 -3.41 -2.60 13.26
CA ILE A 86 -3.21 -1.79 14.45
C ILE A 86 -4.55 -1.54 15.13
N ILE A 87 -4.56 -1.58 16.46
CA ILE A 87 -5.62 -1.02 17.31
C ILE A 87 -5.02 0.15 18.06
N ALA A 88 -5.68 1.30 18.03
CA ALA A 88 -5.21 2.52 18.66
C ALA A 88 -6.35 3.29 19.34
N GLU A 89 -6.01 4.15 20.28
CA GLU A 89 -6.96 5.08 20.87
C GLU A 89 -6.60 6.52 20.49
N SER A 90 -7.58 7.26 19.97
CA SER A 90 -7.49 8.68 19.67
C SER A 90 -8.78 9.39 20.13
N ASP A 91 -8.64 10.46 20.91
CA ASP A 91 -9.77 11.24 21.44
C ASP A 91 -10.81 10.39 22.20
N GLY A 92 -10.38 9.35 22.95
CA GLY A 92 -11.24 8.43 23.68
C GLY A 92 -12.03 7.46 22.81
N LYS A 93 -11.65 7.29 21.55
CA LYS A 93 -12.26 6.39 20.60
C LYS A 93 -11.26 5.34 20.12
N THR A 94 -11.70 4.10 20.06
CA THR A 94 -10.91 3.00 19.51
C THR A 94 -10.93 3.07 17.99
N ILE A 95 -9.74 3.08 17.39
CA ILE A 95 -9.54 3.06 15.94
C ILE A 95 -8.91 1.72 15.56
N TYR A 96 -9.44 1.10 14.54
CA TYR A 96 -8.91 -0.09 13.90
C TYR A 96 -8.35 0.28 12.54
N ALA A 97 -7.10 -0.11 12.29
CA ALA A 97 -6.43 0.09 11.00
C ALA A 97 -5.81 -1.22 10.56
N GLY A 98 -6.20 -1.77 9.40
CA GLY A 98 -5.64 -3.05 8.97
C GLY A 98 -6.37 -3.68 7.79
N ASN A 99 -6.16 -4.99 7.62
CA ASN A 99 -6.79 -5.75 6.54
C ASN A 99 -8.26 -6.10 6.88
N LYS A 100 -8.97 -6.65 5.86
CA LYS A 100 -10.37 -7.08 6.03
C LYS A 100 -10.56 -8.03 7.21
N LYS A 101 -9.60 -8.93 7.42
CA LYS A 101 -9.65 -9.91 8.51
C LYS A 101 -9.64 -9.26 9.90
N MET A 102 -8.94 -8.12 10.05
CA MET A 102 -8.99 -7.28 11.25
C MET A 102 -10.42 -6.80 11.52
N MET A 103 -11.12 -6.34 10.50
CA MET A 103 -12.51 -5.86 10.60
C MET A 103 -13.45 -7.01 10.99
N ASP A 104 -13.36 -8.14 10.29
CA ASP A 104 -14.20 -9.32 10.52
C ASP A 104 -14.05 -9.88 11.95
N GLU A 105 -12.81 -9.99 12.46
CA GLU A 105 -12.51 -10.50 13.81
C GLU A 105 -13.02 -9.56 14.93
N ASN A 106 -13.18 -8.27 14.63
CA ASN A 106 -13.74 -7.29 15.57
C ASN A 106 -15.21 -6.98 15.33
N GLY A 107 -15.89 -7.76 14.47
CA GLY A 107 -17.32 -7.60 14.20
C GLY A 107 -17.68 -6.33 13.43
N ILE A 108 -16.71 -5.71 12.76
CA ILE A 108 -16.89 -4.48 11.99
C ILE A 108 -17.28 -4.85 10.56
N SER A 109 -18.47 -4.43 10.16
CA SER A 109 -18.93 -4.67 8.79
C SER A 109 -18.17 -3.77 7.80
N SER A 110 -17.61 -4.38 6.76
CA SER A 110 -16.92 -3.66 5.68
C SER A 110 -17.86 -3.04 4.64
N ASN A 111 -19.15 -3.05 4.90
CA ASN A 111 -20.29 -2.54 4.13
C ASN A 111 -19.93 -1.74 2.86
N GLY A 112 -20.05 -2.42 1.70
CA GLY A 112 -19.89 -1.77 0.39
C GLY A 112 -18.47 -1.47 -0.05
N PHE A 113 -17.45 -1.84 0.75
CA PHE A 113 -16.04 -1.69 0.36
C PHE A 113 -15.43 -2.97 -0.23
N GLU A 114 -16.08 -4.14 -0.11
CA GLU A 114 -15.54 -5.41 -0.58
C GLU A 114 -15.29 -5.42 -2.09
N ASP A 115 -16.25 -4.95 -2.89
CA ASP A 115 -16.08 -4.89 -4.34
C ASP A 115 -14.99 -3.88 -4.75
N LYS A 116 -14.89 -2.77 -4.00
CA LYS A 116 -13.85 -1.75 -4.21
C LYS A 116 -12.47 -2.30 -3.84
N GLU A 117 -12.34 -2.96 -2.67
CA GLU A 117 -11.11 -3.63 -2.26
C GLU A 117 -10.67 -4.66 -3.29
N LYS A 118 -11.59 -5.54 -3.73
CA LYS A 118 -11.30 -6.56 -4.73
C LYS A 118 -10.74 -5.95 -6.01
N LYS A 119 -11.39 -4.91 -6.53
CA LYS A 119 -10.92 -4.20 -7.73
C LYS A 119 -9.54 -3.60 -7.54
N LEU A 120 -9.30 -2.90 -6.43
CA LEU A 120 -7.99 -2.30 -6.13
C LEU A 120 -6.90 -3.36 -5.96
N SER A 121 -7.23 -4.50 -5.33
CA SER A 121 -6.31 -5.64 -5.17
C SER A 121 -5.98 -6.30 -6.51
N GLU A 122 -6.94 -6.42 -7.43
CA GLU A 122 -6.72 -6.90 -8.80
C GLU A 122 -5.79 -5.96 -9.60
N GLU A 123 -5.76 -4.67 -9.26
CA GLU A 123 -4.81 -3.68 -9.80
C GLU A 123 -3.41 -3.78 -9.15
N GLY A 124 -3.20 -4.70 -8.20
CA GLY A 124 -1.93 -4.90 -7.51
C GLY A 124 -1.68 -3.90 -6.37
N LYS A 125 -2.73 -3.29 -5.84
CA LYS A 125 -2.66 -2.38 -4.70
C LYS A 125 -2.88 -3.13 -3.39
N THR A 126 -2.27 -2.64 -2.32
CA THR A 126 -2.56 -3.09 -0.95
C THR A 126 -3.61 -2.18 -0.35
N VAL A 127 -4.71 -2.76 0.13
CA VAL A 127 -5.83 -2.02 0.70
C VAL A 127 -5.84 -2.16 2.22
N LEU A 128 -5.92 -1.04 2.90
CA LEU A 128 -6.07 -0.93 4.35
C LEU A 128 -7.44 -0.37 4.69
N TYR A 129 -8.10 -1.01 5.63
CA TYR A 129 -9.38 -0.60 6.21
C TYR A 129 -9.16 0.24 7.46
N PHE A 130 -10.00 1.23 7.64
CA PHE A 130 -10.02 2.08 8.83
C PHE A 130 -11.42 2.12 9.40
N ALA A 131 -11.53 1.91 10.71
CA ALA A 131 -12.81 1.94 11.42
C ALA A 131 -12.68 2.62 12.77
N GLU A 132 -13.76 3.24 13.24
CA GLU A 132 -13.91 3.79 14.58
C GLU A 132 -14.98 2.97 15.32
N LYS A 133 -14.61 2.32 16.41
CA LYS A 133 -15.46 1.37 17.15
C LYS A 133 -15.97 0.26 16.20
N ASP A 134 -17.27 0.25 15.94
CA ASP A 134 -17.98 -0.73 15.11
C ASP A 134 -18.32 -0.22 13.71
N LYS A 135 -17.91 1.03 13.38
CA LYS A 135 -18.23 1.68 12.13
C LYS A 135 -17.02 1.80 11.22
N ILE A 136 -17.13 1.29 10.00
CA ILE A 136 -16.15 1.54 8.94
C ILE A 136 -16.12 3.02 8.58
N LEU A 137 -14.92 3.59 8.46
CA LEU A 137 -14.67 4.96 8.01
C LEU A 137 -14.28 5.01 6.54
N GLY A 138 -13.66 3.94 6.04
CA GLY A 138 -13.22 3.84 4.66
C GLY A 138 -12.02 2.94 4.47
N ILE A 139 -11.49 3.00 3.25
CA ILE A 139 -10.29 2.27 2.83
C ILE A 139 -9.28 3.21 2.18
N ILE A 140 -7.99 2.90 2.36
CA ILE A 140 -6.88 3.56 1.68
C ILE A 140 -6.10 2.50 0.92
N ALA A 141 -5.84 2.73 -0.36
CA ALA A 141 -5.00 1.88 -1.18
C ALA A 141 -3.60 2.45 -1.35
N VAL A 142 -2.61 1.59 -1.21
CA VAL A 142 -1.18 1.92 -1.33
C VAL A 142 -0.56 1.01 -2.37
N GLN A 143 0.29 1.57 -3.23
CA GLN A 143 0.98 0.81 -4.26
C GLN A 143 2.43 1.26 -4.41
N ASP A 144 3.33 0.29 -4.58
CA ASP A 144 4.68 0.56 -5.04
C ASP A 144 4.65 0.71 -6.57
N VAL A 145 4.80 1.95 -7.04
CA VAL A 145 4.58 2.30 -8.44
C VAL A 145 5.76 1.89 -9.33
N PRO A 146 5.50 1.40 -10.56
CA PRO A 146 6.55 1.10 -11.51
C PRO A 146 7.38 2.33 -11.89
N LYS A 147 8.69 2.18 -12.00
CA LYS A 147 9.57 3.23 -12.55
C LYS A 147 9.14 3.59 -13.98
N GLN A 148 9.21 4.87 -14.33
CA GLN A 148 8.86 5.32 -15.68
C GLN A 148 9.67 4.59 -16.76
N THR A 149 10.92 4.24 -16.48
CA THR A 149 11.82 3.55 -17.39
C THR A 149 11.55 2.05 -17.53
N SER A 150 10.91 1.41 -16.55
CA SER A 150 10.73 -0.04 -16.51
C SER A 150 9.91 -0.57 -17.69
N LYS A 151 8.83 0.11 -18.05
CA LYS A 151 8.00 -0.28 -19.20
C LYS A 151 8.76 -0.22 -20.53
N ALA A 152 9.62 0.79 -20.69
CA ALA A 152 10.48 0.92 -21.87
C ALA A 152 11.56 -0.17 -21.93
N ALA A 153 12.22 -0.46 -20.80
CA ALA A 153 13.23 -1.50 -20.69
C ALA A 153 12.63 -2.89 -20.99
N ILE A 154 11.49 -3.24 -20.41
CA ILE A 154 10.81 -4.52 -20.68
C ILE A 154 10.43 -4.64 -22.16
N ARG A 155 9.96 -3.57 -22.79
CA ARG A 155 9.67 -3.57 -24.24
C ARG A 155 10.93 -3.80 -25.09
N GLN A 156 12.07 -3.26 -24.67
CA GLN A 156 13.34 -3.47 -25.38
C GLN A 156 13.81 -4.93 -25.27
N PHE A 157 13.73 -5.54 -24.08
CA PHE A 157 14.04 -6.97 -23.91
C PHE A 157 13.17 -7.85 -24.82
N LYS A 158 11.86 -7.58 -24.84
CA LYS A 158 10.93 -8.32 -25.75
C LYS A 158 11.27 -8.15 -27.23
N LYS A 159 11.68 -6.93 -27.65
CA LYS A 159 12.12 -6.72 -29.04
C LYS A 159 13.39 -7.48 -29.42
N LEU A 160 14.25 -7.72 -28.44
CA LEU A 160 15.47 -8.53 -28.59
C LEU A 160 15.20 -10.04 -28.50
N GLY A 161 13.94 -10.47 -28.35
CA GLY A 161 13.57 -11.88 -28.21
C GLY A 161 13.91 -12.45 -26.83
N ILE A 162 14.10 -11.59 -25.83
CA ILE A 162 14.43 -12.00 -24.46
C ILE A 162 13.14 -12.02 -23.63
N ASP A 163 12.86 -13.15 -23.00
CA ASP A 163 11.77 -13.31 -22.05
C ASP A 163 12.08 -12.59 -20.74
N VAL A 164 11.07 -11.91 -20.19
CA VAL A 164 11.18 -11.22 -18.90
C VAL A 164 10.26 -11.89 -17.89
N VAL A 165 10.83 -12.37 -16.80
CA VAL A 165 10.12 -12.98 -15.66
C VAL A 165 10.24 -12.05 -14.47
N MET A 166 9.13 -11.77 -13.81
CA MET A 166 9.08 -10.96 -12.59
C MET A 166 8.94 -11.87 -11.37
N LEU A 167 9.81 -11.68 -10.39
CA LEU A 167 9.68 -12.26 -9.05
C LEU A 167 8.95 -11.27 -8.12
N THR A 168 8.02 -11.81 -7.34
CA THR A 168 7.24 -11.02 -6.36
C THR A 168 7.32 -11.68 -4.98
#